data_e606137cbd8166c867392864200e4380
#
_entry.id   e606137cbd8166c867392864200e4380
#
_cell.length_a   1.000
_cell.length_b   1.000
_cell.length_c   1.000
_cell.angle_alpha   90.00
_cell.angle_beta   90.00
_cell.angle_gamma   90.00
#
_symmetry.space_group_name_H-M   'P 1'
#
loop_
_entity.id
_entity.type
_entity.pdbx_description
1 polymer ?
#
loop_
_entity_poly.entity_id
_entity_poly.type
_entity_poly.pdbx_seq_one_letter_code
_entity_poly.pdbx_strand_id
1 'polypeptide(L)'
;GKEPTQEQKDVYATARKWFYDAIKAVKVGTTTREIASKWPSAKEAWGYEEEDCAAANLWGHGLGLAQYDQPVISRIWSLDHPVEIKEGMVFALETQHGKRFEWGVRIEEMMIVHQDGVEIISNFPVEQITVVDPIPGYSTFPRRQSP
;
A
#
# COMPACT_ATOMS: atom_id res chain seq x y z
N GLY A 1 9.05 13.80 -16.62
CA GLY A 1 9.39 13.46 -15.23
C GLY A 1 10.87 13.67 -14.94
N LYS A 2 11.28 13.28 -13.77
CA LYS A 2 12.69 13.29 -13.37
C LYS A 2 13.07 11.88 -12.91
N GLU A 3 14.30 11.49 -13.15
CA GLU A 3 14.83 10.25 -12.59
C GLU A 3 14.73 10.29 -11.05
N PRO A 4 14.28 9.20 -10.43
CA PRO A 4 14.25 9.09 -8.98
C PRO A 4 15.67 9.05 -8.42
N THR A 5 15.85 9.64 -7.24
CA THR A 5 17.11 9.54 -6.50
C THR A 5 17.34 8.10 -6.01
N GLN A 6 18.56 7.77 -5.62
CA GLN A 6 18.84 6.44 -5.05
C GLN A 6 18.02 6.19 -3.78
N GLU A 7 17.89 7.19 -2.90
CA GLU A 7 17.03 7.11 -1.70
C GLU A 7 15.57 6.77 -2.05
N GLN A 8 15.01 7.39 -3.09
CA GLN A 8 13.65 7.08 -3.56
C GLN A 8 13.53 5.65 -4.10
N LYS A 9 14.54 5.18 -4.84
CA LYS A 9 14.58 3.79 -5.32
C LYS A 9 14.65 2.77 -4.19
N ASP A 10 15.46 3.04 -3.17
CA ASP A 10 15.62 2.16 -2.01
C ASP A 10 14.34 2.10 -1.16
N VAL A 11 13.69 3.24 -0.95
CA VAL A 11 12.39 3.33 -0.27
C VAL A 11 11.30 2.61 -1.07
N TYR A 12 11.28 2.76 -2.39
CA TYR A 12 10.35 2.04 -3.25
C TYR A 12 10.54 0.53 -3.14
N ALA A 13 11.78 0.06 -3.22
CA ALA A 13 12.10 -1.36 -3.08
C ALA A 13 11.67 -1.92 -1.72
N THR A 14 11.85 -1.15 -0.65
CA THR A 14 11.43 -1.51 0.70
C THR A 14 9.90 -1.61 0.80
N ALA A 15 9.18 -0.59 0.34
CA ALA A 15 7.72 -0.58 0.32
C ALA A 15 7.17 -1.77 -0.50
N ARG A 16 7.74 -2.00 -1.69
CA ARG A 16 7.38 -3.11 -2.56
C ARG A 16 7.62 -4.46 -1.88
N LYS A 17 8.71 -4.62 -1.15
CA LYS A 17 8.98 -5.86 -0.41
C LYS A 17 7.90 -6.14 0.63
N TRP A 18 7.56 -5.19 1.49
CA TRP A 18 6.49 -5.35 2.49
C TRP A 18 5.17 -5.72 1.82
N PHE A 19 4.86 -5.04 0.72
CA PHE A 19 3.64 -5.22 -0.04
C PHE A 19 3.49 -6.65 -0.58
N TYR A 20 4.51 -7.17 -1.27
CA TYR A 20 4.45 -8.52 -1.80
C TYR A 20 4.54 -9.60 -0.73
N ASP A 21 5.18 -9.33 0.41
CA ASP A 21 5.14 -10.24 1.56
C ASP A 21 3.71 -10.31 2.16
N ALA A 22 2.97 -9.20 2.13
CA ALA A 22 1.56 -9.18 2.52
C ALA A 22 0.67 -9.92 1.50
N ILE A 23 0.85 -9.67 0.19
CA ILE A 23 0.10 -10.39 -0.87
C ILE A 23 0.28 -11.91 -0.72
N LYS A 24 1.49 -12.39 -0.49
CA LYS A 24 1.77 -13.83 -0.29
C LYS A 24 1.07 -14.43 0.92
N ALA A 25 0.72 -13.60 1.90
CA ALA A 25 -0.01 -14.05 3.09
C ALA A 25 -1.53 -14.16 2.83
N VAL A 26 -2.03 -13.60 1.74
CA VAL A 26 -3.45 -13.64 1.40
C VAL A 26 -3.81 -15.01 0.83
N LYS A 27 -4.61 -15.75 1.57
CA LYS A 27 -5.21 -17.02 1.13
C LYS A 27 -6.43 -17.33 2.00
N VAL A 28 -7.29 -18.21 1.53
CA VAL A 28 -8.45 -18.66 2.30
C VAL A 28 -8.03 -19.21 3.66
N GLY A 29 -8.72 -18.80 4.72
CA GLY A 29 -8.48 -19.21 6.09
C GLY A 29 -7.44 -18.39 6.85
N THR A 30 -6.64 -17.51 6.19
CA THR A 30 -5.84 -16.51 6.90
C THR A 30 -6.71 -15.38 7.42
N THR A 31 -6.16 -14.53 8.26
CA THR A 31 -6.89 -13.40 8.84
C THR A 31 -6.28 -12.07 8.43
N THR A 32 -7.09 -11.01 8.49
CA THR A 32 -6.61 -9.64 8.28
C THR A 32 -5.49 -9.25 9.25
N ARG A 33 -5.43 -9.85 10.47
CA ARG A 33 -4.31 -9.72 11.42
C ARG A 33 -3.00 -10.23 10.82
N GLU A 34 -3.02 -11.45 10.27
CA GLU A 34 -1.82 -12.09 9.72
C GLU A 34 -1.29 -11.30 8.52
N ILE A 35 -2.19 -10.75 7.70
CA ILE A 35 -1.84 -9.91 6.57
C ILE A 35 -1.26 -8.57 7.06
N ALA A 36 -1.96 -7.87 7.96
CA ALA A 36 -1.52 -6.58 8.51
C ALA A 36 -0.16 -6.67 9.21
N SER A 37 0.14 -7.83 9.83
CA SER A 37 1.43 -8.08 10.49
C SER A 37 2.63 -8.20 9.55
N LYS A 38 2.43 -8.20 8.23
CA LYS A 38 3.53 -8.20 7.25
C LYS A 38 4.16 -6.82 7.07
N TRP A 39 3.45 -5.76 7.43
CA TRP A 39 4.04 -4.43 7.53
C TRP A 39 4.70 -4.24 8.90
N PRO A 40 5.82 -3.52 8.95
CA PRO A 40 6.43 -3.14 10.22
C PRO A 40 5.48 -2.25 11.01
N SER A 41 5.70 -2.15 12.31
CA SER A 41 5.03 -1.15 13.15
C SER A 41 5.44 0.27 12.74
N ALA A 42 4.62 1.25 13.11
CA ALA A 42 4.94 2.65 12.89
C ALA A 42 6.27 3.03 13.56
N LYS A 43 6.58 2.43 14.70
CA LYS A 43 7.85 2.62 15.40
C LYS A 43 9.05 2.07 14.63
N GLU A 44 8.94 0.87 14.09
CA GLU A 44 10.02 0.24 13.32
C GLU A 44 10.26 0.94 11.97
N ALA A 45 9.20 1.35 11.29
CA ALA A 45 9.30 1.94 9.95
C ALA A 45 9.65 3.43 9.96
N TRP A 46 9.13 4.19 10.93
CA TRP A 46 9.21 5.65 10.95
C TRP A 46 9.58 6.26 12.30
N GLY A 47 9.76 5.46 13.34
CA GLY A 47 10.11 5.94 14.69
C GLY A 47 8.95 6.59 15.45
N TYR A 48 7.69 6.38 15.01
CA TYR A 48 6.52 6.89 15.72
C TYR A 48 6.13 5.95 16.87
N GLU A 49 5.78 6.52 18.00
CA GLU A 49 5.38 5.70 19.16
C GLU A 49 4.00 5.04 18.96
N GLU A 50 3.09 5.72 18.26
CA GLU A 50 1.73 5.25 18.02
C GLU A 50 1.50 4.88 16.55
N GLU A 51 0.75 3.81 16.33
CA GLU A 51 0.42 3.33 14.97
C GLU A 51 -0.41 4.35 14.17
N ASP A 52 -1.26 5.13 14.82
CA ASP A 52 -2.10 6.16 14.19
C ASP A 52 -1.31 7.39 13.70
N CYS A 53 -0.08 7.57 14.18
CA CYS A 53 0.85 8.57 13.65
C CYS A 53 1.39 8.21 12.27
N ALA A 54 1.34 6.94 11.87
CA ALA A 54 1.65 6.51 10.52
C ALA A 54 0.54 6.98 9.57
N ALA A 55 0.91 7.62 8.47
CA ALA A 55 -0.06 8.21 7.55
C ALA A 55 -0.95 7.19 6.82
N ALA A 56 -0.68 5.90 6.93
CA ALA A 56 -1.53 4.83 6.41
C ALA A 56 -1.91 3.85 7.50
N ASN A 57 -3.01 4.14 8.10
CA ASN A 57 -3.67 3.20 8.98
C ASN A 57 -4.44 2.12 8.22
N LEU A 58 -4.55 2.27 6.91
CA LEU A 58 -5.27 1.40 6.00
C LEU A 58 -4.30 0.77 5.01
N TRP A 59 -3.99 -0.51 5.20
CA TRP A 59 -3.18 -1.31 4.30
C TRP A 59 -4.00 -2.11 3.28
N GLY A 60 -5.31 -2.09 3.43
CA GLY A 60 -6.23 -2.69 2.48
C GLY A 60 -7.68 -2.56 2.91
N HIS A 61 -8.57 -2.67 1.94
CA HIS A 61 -10.02 -2.60 2.14
C HIS A 61 -10.75 -3.43 1.10
N GLY A 62 -11.91 -3.92 1.46
CA GLY A 62 -12.81 -4.59 0.52
C GLY A 62 -13.24 -3.65 -0.60
N LEU A 63 -13.57 -4.26 -1.73
CA LEU A 63 -14.18 -3.61 -2.89
C LEU A 63 -15.50 -4.28 -3.17
N GLY A 64 -16.58 -3.50 -3.25
CA GLY A 64 -17.92 -4.00 -3.48
C GLY A 64 -18.83 -2.90 -4.01
N LEU A 65 -19.95 -2.69 -3.34
CA LEU A 65 -20.85 -1.58 -3.66
C LEU A 65 -20.26 -0.22 -3.25
N ALA A 66 -19.38 -0.22 -2.28
CA ALA A 66 -18.63 0.96 -1.85
C ALA A 66 -17.15 0.82 -2.24
N GLN A 67 -16.47 1.97 -2.38
CA GLN A 67 -15.02 2.01 -2.62
C GLN A 67 -14.25 1.44 -1.42
N TYR A 68 -14.73 1.71 -0.22
CA TYR A 68 -14.18 1.18 1.03
C TYR A 68 -15.22 0.27 1.67
N ASP A 69 -15.04 -1.03 1.53
CA ASP A 69 -15.90 -2.07 2.08
C ASP A 69 -15.11 -3.00 3.01
N GLN A 70 -15.77 -3.92 3.67
CA GLN A 70 -15.11 -4.97 4.47
C GLN A 70 -14.48 -6.04 3.56
N PRO A 71 -13.37 -6.66 3.99
CA PRO A 71 -12.64 -6.45 5.24
C PRO A 71 -11.73 -5.22 5.20
N VAL A 72 -11.48 -4.62 6.36
CA VAL A 72 -10.42 -3.63 6.55
C VAL A 72 -9.14 -4.34 6.99
N ILE A 73 -8.02 -4.00 6.35
CA ILE A 73 -6.68 -4.49 6.69
C ILE A 73 -5.87 -3.32 7.22
N SER A 74 -5.62 -3.32 8.52
CA SER A 74 -5.00 -2.22 9.25
C SER A 74 -4.30 -2.74 10.50
N ARG A 75 -3.14 -2.21 10.84
CA ARG A 75 -2.48 -2.54 12.11
C ARG A 75 -3.24 -2.00 13.33
N ILE A 76 -3.99 -0.90 13.19
CA ILE A 76 -4.80 -0.34 14.27
C ILE A 76 -6.02 -1.20 14.56
N TRP A 77 -6.66 -1.73 13.52
CA TRP A 77 -7.94 -2.43 13.65
C TRP A 77 -7.79 -3.94 13.63
N SER A 78 -7.10 -4.47 12.63
CA SER A 78 -7.09 -5.92 12.34
C SER A 78 -6.32 -6.73 13.38
N LEU A 79 -5.41 -6.10 14.13
CA LEU A 79 -4.68 -6.80 15.20
C LEU A 79 -5.60 -7.22 16.35
N ASP A 80 -6.62 -6.42 16.66
CA ASP A 80 -7.58 -6.70 17.73
C ASP A 80 -8.89 -7.29 17.19
N HIS A 81 -9.26 -6.97 15.94
CA HIS A 81 -10.50 -7.38 15.29
C HIS A 81 -10.22 -8.12 13.97
N PRO A 82 -9.60 -9.32 14.02
CA PRO A 82 -9.27 -10.07 12.81
C PRO A 82 -10.51 -10.59 12.12
N VAL A 83 -10.52 -10.49 10.79
CA VAL A 83 -11.54 -11.06 9.90
C VAL A 83 -10.89 -12.18 9.09
N GLU A 84 -11.55 -13.33 9.00
CA GLU A 84 -11.11 -14.46 8.16
C GLU A 84 -11.26 -14.13 6.68
N ILE A 85 -10.22 -14.41 5.91
CA ILE A 85 -10.22 -14.27 4.44
C ILE A 85 -10.95 -15.48 3.81
N LYS A 86 -11.89 -15.19 2.94
CA LYS A 86 -12.73 -16.20 2.26
C LYS A 86 -12.56 -16.13 0.75
N GLU A 87 -12.77 -17.24 0.11
CA GLU A 87 -12.84 -17.33 -1.35
C GLU A 87 -13.90 -16.37 -1.92
N GLY A 88 -13.60 -15.75 -3.05
CA GLY A 88 -14.45 -14.76 -3.71
C GLY A 88 -14.38 -13.35 -3.13
N MET A 89 -13.66 -13.12 -2.04
CA MET A 89 -13.41 -11.75 -1.58
C MET A 89 -12.61 -10.98 -2.62
N VAL A 90 -13.00 -9.72 -2.82
CA VAL A 90 -12.30 -8.77 -3.68
C VAL A 90 -11.87 -7.59 -2.82
N PHE A 91 -10.59 -7.25 -2.85
CA PHE A 91 -10.09 -6.10 -2.10
C PHE A 91 -8.84 -5.50 -2.73
N ALA A 92 -8.58 -4.26 -2.35
CA ALA A 92 -7.33 -3.58 -2.61
C ALA A 92 -6.38 -3.81 -1.44
N LEU A 93 -5.12 -4.13 -1.74
CA LEU A 93 -4.01 -4.01 -0.81
C LEU A 93 -3.15 -2.82 -1.22
N GLU A 94 -2.69 -2.08 -0.23
CA GLU A 94 -1.94 -0.86 -0.41
C GLU A 94 -0.68 -0.88 0.45
N THR A 95 0.36 -0.19 0.03
CA THR A 95 1.52 0.06 0.86
C THR A 95 1.97 1.49 0.71
N GLN A 96 2.62 2.02 1.71
CA GLN A 96 3.29 3.31 1.58
C GLN A 96 4.59 3.31 2.37
N HIS A 97 5.51 4.10 1.90
CA HIS A 97 6.73 4.44 2.61
C HIS A 97 7.26 5.78 2.08
N GLY A 98 8.08 6.47 2.85
CA GLY A 98 8.63 7.73 2.39
C GLY A 98 9.13 8.62 3.52
N LYS A 99 9.33 9.88 3.18
CA LYS A 99 9.86 10.90 4.06
C LYS A 99 8.78 11.92 4.36
N ARG A 100 8.41 12.00 5.64
CA ARG A 100 7.29 12.82 6.11
C ARG A 100 7.39 14.26 5.59
N PHE A 101 6.29 14.75 5.00
CA PHE A 101 6.14 16.08 4.40
C PHE A 101 7.05 16.40 3.21
N GLU A 102 7.85 15.46 2.74
CA GLU A 102 8.72 15.68 1.57
C GLU A 102 8.22 14.90 0.35
N TRP A 103 8.16 13.57 0.46
CA TRP A 103 7.71 12.69 -0.62
C TRP A 103 7.35 11.31 -0.08
N GLY A 104 6.58 10.57 -0.86
CA GLY A 104 6.19 9.20 -0.53
C GLY A 104 5.97 8.33 -1.75
N VAL A 105 6.00 7.04 -1.50
CA VAL A 105 5.64 5.97 -2.43
C VAL A 105 4.34 5.38 -1.94
N ARG A 106 3.40 5.15 -2.87
CA ARG A 106 2.20 4.34 -2.64
C ARG A 106 2.06 3.35 -3.78
N ILE A 107 1.88 2.08 -3.45
CA ILE A 107 1.63 1.00 -4.38
C ILE A 107 0.33 0.36 -3.95
N GLU A 108 -0.54 0.06 -4.90
CA GLU A 108 -1.84 -0.55 -4.67
C GLU A 108 -2.12 -1.58 -5.76
N GLU A 109 -2.65 -2.73 -5.36
CA GLU A 109 -3.14 -3.78 -6.26
C GLU A 109 -4.54 -4.22 -5.84
N MET A 110 -5.41 -4.32 -6.81
CA MET A 110 -6.70 -4.97 -6.63
C MET A 110 -6.56 -6.47 -6.88
N MET A 111 -7.24 -7.28 -6.07
CA MET A 111 -7.13 -8.73 -6.16
C MET A 111 -8.44 -9.46 -5.84
N ILE A 112 -8.56 -10.64 -6.43
CA ILE A 112 -9.62 -11.61 -6.14
C ILE A 112 -8.98 -12.78 -5.38
N VAL A 113 -9.62 -13.20 -4.29
CA VAL A 113 -9.16 -14.35 -3.50
C VAL A 113 -9.72 -15.64 -4.11
N HIS A 114 -8.83 -16.56 -4.45
CA HIS A 114 -9.13 -17.92 -4.85
C HIS A 114 -8.70 -18.91 -3.77
N GLN A 115 -9.11 -20.18 -3.92
CA GLN A 115 -8.83 -21.24 -2.94
C GLN A 115 -7.33 -21.40 -2.64
N ASP A 116 -6.49 -21.22 -3.63
CA ASP A 116 -5.05 -21.49 -3.59
C ASP A 116 -4.17 -20.20 -3.63
N GLY A 117 -4.78 -19.03 -3.58
CA GLY A 117 -4.05 -17.75 -3.58
C GLY A 117 -4.87 -16.57 -4.07
N VAL A 118 -4.22 -15.64 -4.73
CA VAL A 118 -4.87 -14.43 -5.25
C VAL A 118 -4.60 -14.23 -6.73
N GLU A 119 -5.59 -13.72 -7.43
CA GLU A 119 -5.47 -13.17 -8.77
C GLU A 119 -5.36 -11.64 -8.67
N ILE A 120 -4.24 -11.07 -9.11
CA ILE A 120 -4.08 -9.62 -9.21
C ILE A 120 -4.75 -9.18 -10.52
N ILE A 121 -5.69 -8.23 -10.42
CA ILE A 121 -6.45 -7.72 -11.56
C ILE A 121 -6.02 -6.31 -11.99
N SER A 122 -5.12 -5.66 -11.26
CA SER A 122 -4.48 -4.42 -11.67
C SER A 122 -3.44 -4.67 -12.75
N ASN A 123 -3.27 -3.71 -13.67
CA ASN A 123 -2.38 -3.86 -14.82
C ASN A 123 -1.22 -2.85 -14.84
N PHE A 124 -1.11 -1.98 -13.84
CA PHE A 124 -0.01 -1.02 -13.78
C PHE A 124 1.27 -1.71 -13.31
N PRO A 125 2.40 -1.55 -14.02
CA PRO A 125 3.65 -2.20 -13.62
C PRO A 125 4.19 -1.58 -12.32
N VAL A 126 4.49 -2.43 -11.34
CA VAL A 126 5.00 -2.04 -10.01
C VAL A 126 6.42 -2.56 -9.73
N GLU A 127 7.09 -3.10 -10.73
CA GLU A 127 8.46 -3.64 -10.60
C GLU A 127 9.49 -2.55 -10.35
N GLN A 128 9.24 -1.38 -10.89
CA GLN A 128 10.13 -0.21 -10.78
C GLN A 128 9.34 1.09 -10.84
N ILE A 129 9.97 2.18 -10.40
CA ILE A 129 9.40 3.51 -10.55
C ILE A 129 9.35 3.87 -12.04
N THR A 130 8.14 4.15 -12.52
CA THR A 130 7.95 4.60 -13.91
C THR A 130 8.25 6.10 -14.01
N VAL A 131 9.20 6.45 -14.85
CA VAL A 131 9.49 7.85 -15.19
C VAL A 131 8.67 8.21 -16.41
N VAL A 132 7.73 9.13 -16.24
CA VAL A 132 6.89 9.63 -17.35
C VAL A 132 7.56 10.80 -18.04
N ASP A 133 7.55 10.80 -19.35
CA ASP A 133 8.01 11.95 -20.13
C ASP A 133 7.15 13.19 -19.85
N PRO A 134 7.75 14.39 -19.80
CA PRO A 134 6.98 15.61 -19.65
C PRO A 134 5.99 15.73 -20.82
N ILE A 135 4.72 15.95 -20.51
CA ILE A 135 3.71 16.19 -21.56
C ILE A 135 4.06 17.52 -22.24
N PRO A 136 4.31 17.53 -23.58
CA PRO A 136 4.61 18.76 -24.30
C PRO A 136 3.49 19.79 -24.09
N GLY A 137 3.85 21.00 -23.67
CA GLY A 137 2.89 22.08 -23.42
C GLY A 137 2.33 22.15 -21.99
N TYR A 138 2.58 21.15 -21.13
CA TYR A 138 2.34 21.30 -19.69
C TYR A 138 3.60 21.88 -19.04
N SER A 139 3.59 23.17 -18.82
CA SER A 139 4.57 23.77 -17.90
C SER A 139 4.29 23.25 -16.48
N THR A 140 5.34 22.89 -15.77
CA THR A 140 5.25 22.65 -14.34
C THR A 140 4.51 23.81 -13.69
N PHE A 141 3.40 23.54 -13.00
CA PHE A 141 2.72 24.56 -12.20
C PHE A 141 3.75 25.30 -11.36
N PRO A 142 3.77 26.64 -11.43
CA PRO A 142 4.69 27.39 -10.58
C PRO A 142 4.37 27.03 -9.13
N ARG A 143 5.40 26.60 -8.40
CA ARG A 143 5.25 26.40 -6.95
C ARG A 143 4.69 27.68 -6.37
N ARG A 144 3.54 27.61 -5.70
CA ARG A 144 3.08 28.71 -4.86
C ARG A 144 4.22 29.01 -3.90
N GLN A 145 4.79 30.19 -4.01
CA GLN A 145 5.67 30.71 -2.95
C GLN A 145 4.77 30.87 -1.73
N SER A 146 5.07 30.13 -0.68
CA SER A 146 4.41 30.32 0.61
C SER A 146 4.70 31.74 1.07
N PRO A 147 3.70 32.46 1.63
CA PRO A 147 3.90 33.79 2.18
C PRO A 147 4.85 33.75 3.37
#